data_150e1324ff886f47262bc183b41531dd
#
_entry.id   150e1324ff886f47262bc183b41531dd
#
_cell.length_a   1.000
_cell.length_b   1.000
_cell.length_c   1.000
_cell.angle_alpha   90.00
_cell.angle_beta   90.00
_cell.angle_gamma   90.00
#
_symmetry.space_group_name_H-M   'P 1'
#
loop_
_entity.id
_entity.type
_entity.pdbx_description
1 polymer ?
#
loop_
_entity_poly.entity_id
_entity_poly.type
_entity_poly.pdbx_seq_one_letter_code
_entity_poly.pdbx_strand_id
1 'polypeptide(L)'
;MTFDINSWCELFAGKVQKTFGEKLLFIGLQGSYKRKEANDDSDIDMVVILKNLTITDLDKYKSIINSMPNKEKACGFIGGENEVRNWTKSELFHLLYDTKAVYKSLENIVPHITQEDIKYALKAEATSLYHALCHSYLYDEDRKSSLEILAKQIFFILQCKYFLKNNEYIPTKNELLKNLYEADKKILELCINRHNIHNFDETQLKEAYNSLISWCSRLITSQKNEAL
;
A
#
# COMPACT_ATOMS: atom_id res chain seq x y z
N MET A 1 -12.72 -20.57 16.73
CA MET A 1 -11.68 -19.72 17.36
C MET A 1 -11.57 -18.48 16.51
N THR A 2 -11.69 -17.31 17.10
CA THR A 2 -11.45 -16.05 16.38
C THR A 2 -9.97 -15.98 15.99
N PHE A 3 -9.69 -15.64 14.74
CA PHE A 3 -8.34 -15.48 14.23
C PHE A 3 -7.62 -14.35 14.99
N ASP A 4 -6.49 -14.67 15.62
CA ASP A 4 -5.66 -13.69 16.33
C ASP A 4 -4.38 -13.40 15.52
N ILE A 5 -4.32 -12.21 14.96
CA ILE A 5 -3.18 -11.75 14.15
C ILE A 5 -1.88 -11.65 14.97
N ASN A 6 -1.95 -11.32 16.25
CA ASN A 6 -0.73 -11.19 17.07
C ASN A 6 -0.08 -12.56 17.27
N SER A 7 -0.84 -13.56 17.68
CA SER A 7 -0.36 -14.95 17.82
C SER A 7 0.15 -15.50 16.49
N TRP A 8 -0.51 -15.17 15.38
CA TRP A 8 -0.06 -15.55 14.05
C TRP A 8 1.30 -14.92 13.69
N CYS A 9 1.47 -13.61 13.94
CA CYS A 9 2.73 -12.90 13.72
C CYS A 9 3.87 -13.44 14.59
N GLU A 10 3.62 -13.77 15.85
CA GLU A 10 4.61 -14.35 16.75
C GLU A 10 5.09 -15.72 16.27
N LEU A 11 4.16 -16.60 15.88
CA LEU A 11 4.49 -17.90 15.30
C LEU A 11 5.31 -17.76 14.01
N PHE A 12 4.87 -16.85 13.11
CA PHE A 12 5.58 -16.56 11.86
C PHE A 12 6.99 -16.05 12.14
N ALA A 13 7.13 -15.04 13.00
CA ALA A 13 8.42 -14.46 13.34
C ALA A 13 9.37 -15.49 13.95
N GLY A 14 8.90 -16.36 14.84
CA GLY A 14 9.70 -17.45 15.41
C GLY A 14 10.25 -18.42 14.35
N LYS A 15 9.40 -18.81 13.37
CA LYS A 15 9.83 -19.68 12.25
C LYS A 15 10.86 -18.98 11.34
N VAL A 16 10.63 -17.71 11.00
CA VAL A 16 11.53 -16.92 10.16
C VAL A 16 12.88 -16.72 10.86
N GLN A 17 12.88 -16.35 12.14
CA GLN A 17 14.11 -16.18 12.93
C GLN A 17 14.91 -17.49 13.02
N LYS A 18 14.23 -18.62 13.29
CA LYS A 18 14.87 -19.94 13.34
C LYS A 18 15.52 -20.34 12.00
N THR A 19 14.89 -19.98 10.87
CA THR A 19 15.34 -20.36 9.53
C THR A 19 16.48 -19.49 9.03
N PHE A 20 16.42 -18.17 9.25
CA PHE A 20 17.35 -17.22 8.66
C PHE A 20 18.42 -16.70 9.62
N GLY A 21 18.22 -16.84 10.94
CA GLY A 21 19.21 -16.47 11.96
C GLY A 21 19.79 -15.05 11.77
N GLU A 22 21.11 -14.96 11.70
CA GLU A 22 21.81 -13.67 11.53
C GLU A 22 21.61 -13.00 10.16
N LYS A 23 21.08 -13.74 9.18
CA LYS A 23 20.74 -13.18 7.88
C LYS A 23 19.49 -12.29 7.95
N LEU A 24 18.64 -12.51 8.96
CA LEU A 24 17.40 -11.75 9.15
C LEU A 24 17.68 -10.36 9.71
N LEU A 25 17.21 -9.34 9.00
CA LEU A 25 17.34 -7.94 9.40
C LEU A 25 16.06 -7.36 9.97
N PHE A 26 14.89 -7.74 9.41
CA PHE A 26 13.61 -7.15 9.80
C PHE A 26 12.44 -8.08 9.55
N ILE A 27 11.41 -8.01 10.40
CA ILE A 27 10.06 -8.52 10.14
C ILE A 27 9.06 -7.44 10.54
N GLY A 28 8.06 -7.21 9.70
CA GLY A 28 6.97 -6.28 9.98
C GLY A 28 5.62 -6.76 9.48
N LEU A 29 4.55 -6.17 10.00
CA LEU A 29 3.18 -6.35 9.56
C LEU A 29 2.71 -5.08 8.86
N GLN A 30 2.14 -5.21 7.68
CA GLN A 30 1.55 -4.13 6.87
C GLN A 30 0.05 -4.32 6.65
N GLY A 31 -0.50 -3.49 5.78
CA GLY A 31 -1.82 -3.68 5.20
C GLY A 31 -2.97 -3.50 6.19
N SER A 32 -4.09 -4.12 5.86
CA SER A 32 -5.35 -3.96 6.59
C SER A 32 -5.29 -4.44 8.05
N TYR A 33 -4.54 -5.50 8.33
CA TYR A 33 -4.34 -5.98 9.70
C TYR A 33 -3.55 -4.99 10.56
N LYS A 34 -2.48 -4.37 10.02
CA LYS A 34 -1.74 -3.31 10.73
C LYS A 34 -2.63 -2.11 11.02
N ARG A 35 -3.48 -1.74 10.07
CA ARG A 35 -4.40 -0.59 10.19
C ARG A 35 -5.67 -0.89 10.98
N LYS A 36 -5.89 -2.15 11.41
CA LYS A 36 -7.13 -2.63 12.05
C LYS A 36 -8.37 -2.42 11.17
N GLU A 37 -8.21 -2.53 9.87
CA GLU A 37 -9.25 -2.45 8.83
C GLU A 37 -9.50 -3.81 8.16
N ALA A 38 -8.89 -4.89 8.68
CA ALA A 38 -9.02 -6.23 8.13
C ALA A 38 -10.44 -6.79 8.28
N ASN A 39 -10.87 -7.55 7.29
CA ASN A 39 -12.10 -8.35 7.27
C ASN A 39 -11.75 -9.82 6.94
N ASP A 40 -12.78 -10.66 6.76
CA ASP A 40 -12.59 -12.10 6.52
C ASP A 40 -11.85 -12.41 5.21
N ASP A 41 -11.90 -11.51 4.22
CA ASP A 41 -11.21 -11.67 2.92
C ASP A 41 -9.82 -11.03 2.90
N SER A 42 -9.39 -10.44 4.02
CA SER A 42 -8.11 -9.71 4.06
C SER A 42 -6.92 -10.65 4.09
N ASP A 43 -5.91 -10.32 3.29
CA ASP A 43 -4.59 -10.95 3.31
C ASP A 43 -3.77 -10.46 4.51
N ILE A 44 -2.81 -11.28 4.93
CA ILE A 44 -1.84 -10.96 6.00
C ILE A 44 -0.55 -10.51 5.32
N ASP A 45 -0.34 -9.21 5.26
CA ASP A 45 0.81 -8.60 4.58
C ASP A 45 2.03 -8.55 5.50
N MET A 46 2.94 -9.53 5.35
CA MET A 46 4.20 -9.56 6.09
C MET A 46 5.35 -9.01 5.27
N VAL A 47 6.22 -8.26 5.92
CA VAL A 47 7.48 -7.77 5.36
C VAL A 47 8.64 -8.53 6.01
N VAL A 48 9.51 -9.11 5.19
CA VAL A 48 10.75 -9.75 5.67
C VAL A 48 11.94 -9.19 4.90
N ILE A 49 12.96 -8.71 5.60
CA ILE A 49 14.18 -8.20 4.98
C ILE A 49 15.37 -9.01 5.46
N LEU A 50 16.15 -9.52 4.51
CA LEU A 50 17.36 -10.29 4.73
C LEU A 50 18.58 -9.44 4.31
N LYS A 51 19.79 -9.76 4.81
CA LYS A 51 21.05 -9.14 4.36
C LYS A 51 21.23 -9.23 2.84
N ASN A 52 20.88 -10.36 2.28
CA ASN A 52 20.82 -10.62 0.84
C ASN A 52 19.76 -11.69 0.57
N LEU A 53 19.18 -11.70 -0.61
CA LEU A 53 18.15 -12.67 -1.00
C LEU A 53 18.65 -13.56 -2.13
N THR A 54 18.41 -14.86 -1.99
CA THR A 54 18.71 -15.87 -3.02
C THR A 54 17.47 -16.72 -3.31
N ILE A 55 17.47 -17.44 -4.42
CA ILE A 55 16.36 -18.36 -4.76
C ILE A 55 16.18 -19.43 -3.66
N THR A 56 17.27 -19.92 -3.07
CA THR A 56 17.21 -20.88 -1.95
C THR A 56 16.53 -20.28 -0.71
N ASP A 57 16.66 -18.99 -0.49
CA ASP A 57 15.96 -18.31 0.60
C ASP A 57 14.45 -18.21 0.31
N LEU A 58 14.07 -17.98 -0.94
CA LEU A 58 12.66 -18.00 -1.34
C LEU A 58 12.05 -19.40 -1.15
N ASP A 59 12.77 -20.48 -1.46
CA ASP A 59 12.29 -21.85 -1.22
C ASP A 59 12.09 -22.13 0.28
N LYS A 60 13.02 -21.68 1.12
CA LYS A 60 12.88 -21.76 2.58
C LYS A 60 11.70 -20.95 3.09
N TYR A 61 11.54 -19.72 2.59
CA TYR A 61 10.43 -18.86 2.96
C TYR A 61 9.09 -19.46 2.55
N LYS A 62 8.98 -20.00 1.33
CA LYS A 62 7.81 -20.73 0.85
C LYS A 62 7.45 -21.90 1.77
N SER A 63 8.46 -22.62 2.26
CA SER A 63 8.26 -23.73 3.20
C SER A 63 7.71 -23.23 4.54
N ILE A 64 8.16 -22.06 5.03
CA ILE A 64 7.62 -21.43 6.22
C ILE A 64 6.14 -21.08 6.00
N ILE A 65 5.81 -20.36 4.92
CA ILE A 65 4.41 -19.99 4.59
C ILE A 65 3.52 -21.24 4.54
N ASN A 66 3.96 -22.29 3.85
CA ASN A 66 3.19 -23.54 3.74
C ASN A 66 2.94 -24.24 5.09
N SER A 67 3.75 -23.94 6.10
CA SER A 67 3.63 -24.49 7.46
C SER A 67 2.81 -23.62 8.43
N MET A 68 2.32 -22.47 7.95
CA MET A 68 1.52 -21.55 8.76
C MET A 68 0.02 -21.93 8.74
N PRO A 69 -0.71 -21.68 9.85
CA PRO A 69 -2.17 -21.71 9.80
C PRO A 69 -2.68 -20.59 8.90
N ASN A 70 -3.78 -20.81 8.21
CA ASN A 70 -4.38 -19.84 7.26
C ASN A 70 -3.36 -19.36 6.21
N LYS A 71 -2.51 -20.27 5.71
CA LYS A 71 -1.45 -19.97 4.74
C LYS A 71 -1.95 -19.32 3.46
N GLU A 72 -3.21 -19.59 3.10
CA GLU A 72 -3.91 -18.99 1.95
C GLU A 72 -4.10 -17.48 2.06
N LYS A 73 -4.07 -16.95 3.30
CA LYS A 73 -4.11 -15.52 3.58
C LYS A 73 -2.72 -14.88 3.64
N ALA A 74 -1.66 -15.68 3.75
CA ALA A 74 -0.32 -15.14 3.88
C ALA A 74 0.11 -14.49 2.56
N CYS A 75 0.39 -13.21 2.62
CA CYS A 75 0.84 -12.35 1.53
C CYS A 75 2.04 -11.52 2.01
N GLY A 76 2.48 -10.60 1.18
CA GLY A 76 3.49 -9.62 1.54
C GLY A 76 4.77 -9.80 0.76
N PHE A 77 5.87 -9.35 1.35
CA PHE A 77 7.12 -9.12 0.66
C PHE A 77 8.31 -9.72 1.41
N ILE A 78 9.22 -10.33 0.67
CA ILE A 78 10.55 -10.70 1.17
C ILE A 78 11.61 -10.14 0.22
N GLY A 79 12.64 -9.46 0.75
CA GLY A 79 13.71 -8.87 -0.06
C GLY A 79 15.05 -8.80 0.63
N GLY A 80 16.05 -8.42 -0.14
CA GLY A 80 17.38 -8.12 0.36
C GLY A 80 17.51 -6.65 0.80
N GLU A 81 18.45 -6.39 1.71
CA GLU A 81 18.72 -5.05 2.22
C GLU A 81 19.11 -4.07 1.11
N ASN A 82 19.96 -4.50 0.19
CA ASN A 82 20.44 -3.62 -0.88
C ASN A 82 19.32 -3.23 -1.85
N GLU A 83 18.42 -4.16 -2.18
CA GLU A 83 17.26 -3.90 -3.02
C GLU A 83 16.33 -2.90 -2.34
N VAL A 84 16.00 -3.13 -1.06
CA VAL A 84 15.14 -2.21 -0.29
C VAL A 84 15.74 -0.82 -0.18
N ARG A 85 17.04 -0.70 0.10
CA ARG A 85 17.71 0.62 0.18
C ARG A 85 17.62 1.44 -1.11
N ASN A 86 17.50 0.75 -2.25
CA ASN A 86 17.46 1.36 -3.58
C ASN A 86 16.05 1.38 -4.21
N TRP A 87 15.01 1.03 -3.48
CA TRP A 87 13.64 1.14 -3.95
C TRP A 87 13.26 2.59 -4.27
N THR A 88 12.18 2.74 -5.03
CA THR A 88 11.60 4.05 -5.27
C THR A 88 11.19 4.70 -3.94
N LYS A 89 11.28 6.02 -3.88
CA LYS A 89 10.94 6.76 -2.64
C LYS A 89 9.46 6.63 -2.27
N SER A 90 8.59 6.39 -3.24
CA SER A 90 7.18 6.06 -3.02
C SER A 90 7.05 4.77 -2.20
N GLU A 91 7.65 3.68 -2.67
CA GLU A 91 7.62 2.40 -1.97
C GLU A 91 8.24 2.47 -0.57
N LEU A 92 9.36 3.20 -0.43
CA LEU A 92 10.02 3.40 0.85
C LEU A 92 9.17 4.23 1.82
N PHE A 93 8.42 5.22 1.34
CA PHE A 93 7.50 6.00 2.16
C PHE A 93 6.41 5.09 2.77
N HIS A 94 5.75 4.29 1.95
CA HIS A 94 4.74 3.36 2.44
C HIS A 94 5.34 2.26 3.31
N LEU A 95 6.51 1.73 2.97
CA LEU A 95 7.22 0.76 3.79
C LEU A 95 7.50 1.33 5.19
N LEU A 96 7.98 2.57 5.27
CA LEU A 96 8.35 3.21 6.54
C LEU A 96 7.12 3.50 7.41
N TYR A 97 6.08 4.09 6.84
CA TYR A 97 4.93 4.59 7.61
C TYR A 97 3.80 3.57 7.77
N ASP A 98 3.62 2.65 6.82
CA ASP A 98 2.56 1.63 6.89
C ASP A 98 3.03 0.26 7.40
N THR A 99 4.20 0.19 8.05
CA THR A 99 4.71 -1.06 8.63
C THR A 99 4.79 -0.96 10.16
N LYS A 100 4.21 -1.95 10.85
CA LYS A 100 4.41 -2.19 12.29
C LYS A 100 5.54 -3.19 12.45
N ALA A 101 6.62 -2.80 13.12
CA ALA A 101 7.72 -3.71 13.42
C ALA A 101 7.27 -4.87 14.31
N VAL A 102 7.64 -6.09 13.92
CA VAL A 102 7.50 -7.33 14.69
C VAL A 102 8.85 -7.80 15.20
N TYR A 103 9.91 -7.58 14.41
CA TYR A 103 11.28 -7.91 14.78
C TYR A 103 12.24 -6.87 14.22
N LYS A 104 13.07 -6.28 15.10
CA LYS A 104 14.01 -5.16 14.83
C LYS A 104 13.31 -3.91 14.28
N SER A 105 14.09 -2.98 13.69
CA SER A 105 13.60 -1.69 13.18
C SER A 105 14.03 -1.48 11.73
N LEU A 106 13.23 -0.69 11.00
CA LEU A 106 13.54 -0.23 9.64
C LEU A 106 14.54 0.96 9.59
N GLU A 107 14.77 1.63 10.71
CA GLU A 107 15.53 2.89 10.77
C GLU A 107 16.92 2.81 10.14
N ASN A 108 17.59 1.66 10.27
CA ASN A 108 18.92 1.45 9.70
C ASN A 108 18.91 0.86 8.28
N ILE A 109 17.72 0.51 7.78
CA ILE A 109 17.54 -0.13 6.47
C ILE A 109 17.01 0.88 5.47
N VAL A 110 15.97 1.62 5.83
CA VAL A 110 15.35 2.62 4.96
C VAL A 110 16.16 3.92 4.98
N PRO A 111 16.59 4.42 3.82
CA PRO A 111 17.27 5.71 3.75
C PRO A 111 16.33 6.86 4.10
N HIS A 112 16.89 8.00 4.50
CA HIS A 112 16.12 9.21 4.76
C HIS A 112 15.27 9.60 3.53
N ILE A 113 14.01 9.94 3.77
CA ILE A 113 13.05 10.37 2.75
C ILE A 113 12.77 11.86 2.97
N THR A 114 13.05 12.66 1.95
CA THR A 114 12.84 14.10 1.97
C THR A 114 11.42 14.48 1.51
N GLN A 115 10.99 15.71 1.77
CA GLN A 115 9.74 16.25 1.25
C GLN A 115 9.71 16.26 -0.30
N GLU A 116 10.85 16.51 -0.95
CA GLU A 116 10.95 16.45 -2.42
C GLU A 116 10.81 15.02 -2.95
N ASP A 117 11.33 14.01 -2.23
CA ASP A 117 11.13 12.61 -2.58
C ASP A 117 9.65 12.24 -2.54
N ILE A 118 8.90 12.68 -1.50
CA ILE A 118 7.47 12.40 -1.35
C ILE A 118 6.66 13.14 -2.42
N LYS A 119 7.04 14.36 -2.77
CA LYS A 119 6.41 15.14 -3.84
C LYS A 119 6.60 14.46 -5.21
N TYR A 120 7.80 13.93 -5.46
CA TYR A 120 8.06 13.14 -6.65
C TYR A 120 7.21 11.86 -6.66
N ALA A 121 7.15 11.15 -5.53
CA ALA A 121 6.35 9.95 -5.35
C ALA A 121 4.87 10.22 -5.64
N LEU A 122 4.28 11.28 -5.06
CA LEU A 122 2.90 11.69 -5.31
C LEU A 122 2.62 11.87 -6.81
N LYS A 123 3.51 12.56 -7.53
CA LYS A 123 3.36 12.75 -8.98
C LYS A 123 3.48 11.45 -9.77
N ALA A 124 4.42 10.60 -9.42
CA ALA A 124 4.63 9.32 -10.07
C ALA A 124 3.41 8.40 -9.90
N GLU A 125 2.87 8.30 -8.69
CA GLU A 125 1.67 7.50 -8.40
C GLU A 125 0.44 8.07 -9.11
N ALA A 126 0.23 9.39 -9.07
CA ALA A 126 -0.86 10.04 -9.78
C ALA A 126 -0.76 9.84 -11.31
N THR A 127 0.46 9.86 -11.86
CA THR A 127 0.71 9.61 -13.30
C THR A 127 0.39 8.16 -13.66
N SER A 128 0.82 7.20 -12.83
CA SER A 128 0.53 5.78 -13.03
C SER A 128 -0.97 5.52 -13.01
N LEU A 129 -1.68 6.06 -12.01
CA LEU A 129 -3.13 5.91 -11.91
C LEU A 129 -3.85 6.59 -13.08
N TYR A 130 -3.42 7.81 -13.48
CA TYR A 130 -3.97 8.51 -14.64
C TYR A 130 -3.88 7.65 -15.90
N HIS A 131 -2.70 7.11 -16.18
CA HIS A 131 -2.48 6.24 -17.35
C HIS A 131 -3.37 4.99 -17.29
N ALA A 132 -3.40 4.30 -16.14
CA ALA A 132 -4.19 3.10 -15.95
C ALA A 132 -5.70 3.36 -16.12
N LEU A 133 -6.23 4.50 -15.61
CA LEU A 133 -7.62 4.90 -15.79
C LEU A 133 -7.96 5.15 -17.26
N CYS A 134 -7.10 5.88 -17.98
CA CYS A 134 -7.32 6.11 -19.42
C CYS A 134 -7.28 4.82 -20.22
N HIS A 135 -6.30 3.95 -19.93
CA HIS A 135 -6.18 2.64 -20.60
C HIS A 135 -7.39 1.76 -20.33
N SER A 136 -7.76 1.61 -19.07
CA SER A 136 -8.91 0.81 -18.65
C SER A 136 -10.22 1.30 -19.29
N TYR A 137 -10.44 2.60 -19.31
CA TYR A 137 -11.63 3.18 -19.93
C TYR A 137 -11.75 2.85 -21.42
N LEU A 138 -10.62 2.77 -22.13
CA LEU A 138 -10.58 2.58 -23.59
C LEU A 138 -10.57 1.10 -24.01
N TYR A 139 -9.93 0.23 -23.22
CA TYR A 139 -9.54 -1.09 -23.68
C TYR A 139 -10.06 -2.25 -22.84
N ASP A 140 -10.49 -2.01 -21.58
CA ASP A 140 -10.98 -3.08 -20.74
C ASP A 140 -12.46 -3.36 -21.02
N GLU A 141 -12.81 -4.64 -21.21
CA GLU A 141 -14.20 -5.08 -21.39
C GLU A 141 -14.99 -4.92 -20.09
N ASP A 142 -14.40 -5.28 -18.94
CA ASP A 142 -14.99 -5.09 -17.60
C ASP A 142 -14.41 -3.87 -16.89
N ARG A 143 -14.83 -2.69 -17.31
CA ARG A 143 -14.42 -1.40 -16.74
C ARG A 143 -14.79 -1.24 -15.27
N LYS A 144 -15.84 -1.93 -14.77
CA LYS A 144 -16.24 -1.84 -13.37
C LYS A 144 -15.24 -2.53 -12.46
N SER A 145 -14.86 -3.75 -12.78
CA SER A 145 -13.83 -4.49 -12.03
C SER A 145 -12.49 -3.79 -12.09
N SER A 146 -12.10 -3.27 -13.26
CA SER A 146 -10.85 -2.51 -13.41
C SER A 146 -10.86 -1.26 -12.53
N LEU A 147 -11.95 -0.48 -12.55
CA LEU A 147 -12.07 0.73 -11.73
C LEU A 147 -12.05 0.41 -10.23
N GLU A 148 -12.70 -0.67 -9.79
CA GLU A 148 -12.63 -1.11 -8.40
C GLU A 148 -11.21 -1.40 -7.95
N ILE A 149 -10.42 -2.09 -8.79
CA ILE A 149 -9.01 -2.39 -8.51
C ILE A 149 -8.18 -1.10 -8.45
N LEU A 150 -8.33 -0.23 -9.45
CA LEU A 150 -7.59 1.03 -9.55
C LEU A 150 -7.91 1.98 -8.40
N ALA A 151 -9.17 2.01 -7.94
CA ALA A 151 -9.59 2.86 -6.83
C ALA A 151 -8.85 2.59 -5.51
N LYS A 152 -8.22 1.41 -5.34
CA LYS A 152 -7.39 1.10 -4.15
C LYS A 152 -6.18 2.04 -4.03
N GLN A 153 -5.62 2.51 -5.15
CA GLN A 153 -4.44 3.37 -5.18
C GLN A 153 -4.70 4.77 -4.63
N ILE A 154 -5.95 5.23 -4.70
CA ILE A 154 -6.37 6.57 -4.23
C ILE A 154 -5.94 6.84 -2.79
N PHE A 155 -6.11 5.85 -1.91
CA PHE A 155 -5.78 5.99 -0.50
C PHE A 155 -4.30 6.32 -0.29
N PHE A 156 -3.40 5.61 -0.96
CA PHE A 156 -1.96 5.82 -0.85
C PHE A 156 -1.53 7.17 -1.42
N ILE A 157 -2.09 7.58 -2.56
CA ILE A 157 -1.84 8.90 -3.16
C ILE A 157 -2.30 10.01 -2.20
N LEU A 158 -3.47 9.86 -1.58
CA LEU A 158 -3.99 10.84 -0.62
C LEU A 158 -3.19 10.88 0.70
N GLN A 159 -2.64 9.76 1.15
CA GLN A 159 -1.71 9.73 2.29
C GLN A 159 -0.44 10.55 1.99
N CYS A 160 0.17 10.37 0.81
CA CYS A 160 1.31 11.18 0.38
C CYS A 160 0.95 12.67 0.31
N LYS A 161 -0.20 13.00 -0.31
CA LYS A 161 -0.68 14.37 -0.42
C LYS A 161 -0.92 15.03 0.94
N TYR A 162 -1.60 14.32 1.84
CA TYR A 162 -1.89 14.81 3.19
C TYR A 162 -0.60 15.03 3.99
N PHE A 163 0.33 14.07 3.91
CA PHE A 163 1.62 14.15 4.59
C PHE A 163 2.43 15.37 4.10
N LEU A 164 2.48 15.63 2.80
CA LEU A 164 3.16 16.79 2.24
C LEU A 164 2.63 18.11 2.79
N LYS A 165 1.31 18.19 3.00
CA LYS A 165 0.66 19.41 3.49
C LYS A 165 0.78 19.61 5.00
N ASN A 166 0.67 18.52 5.77
CA ASN A 166 0.50 18.59 7.22
C ASN A 166 1.69 18.03 8.01
N ASN A 167 2.64 17.40 7.32
CA ASN A 167 3.77 16.65 7.92
C ASN A 167 3.30 15.57 8.93
N GLU A 168 2.12 15.01 8.69
CA GLU A 168 1.47 14.00 9.52
C GLU A 168 1.02 12.83 8.66
N TYR A 169 1.34 11.59 9.09
CA TYR A 169 0.88 10.38 8.43
C TYR A 169 -0.39 9.85 9.10
N ILE A 170 -1.46 9.74 8.33
CA ILE A 170 -2.72 9.15 8.79
C ILE A 170 -2.83 7.72 8.27
N PRO A 171 -2.85 6.70 9.17
CA PRO A 171 -2.74 5.30 8.76
C PRO A 171 -4.04 4.68 8.23
N THR A 172 -5.22 5.23 8.55
CA THR A 172 -6.51 4.62 8.20
C THR A 172 -7.35 5.47 7.26
N LYS A 173 -8.15 4.81 6.40
CA LYS A 173 -9.05 5.52 5.48
C LYS A 173 -10.07 6.40 6.22
N ASN A 174 -10.62 5.88 7.31
CA ASN A 174 -11.65 6.59 8.07
C ASN A 174 -11.10 7.83 8.80
N GLU A 175 -9.88 7.78 9.31
CA GLU A 175 -9.22 8.94 9.91
C GLU A 175 -8.84 9.95 8.83
N LEU A 176 -8.28 9.50 7.71
CA LEU A 176 -7.94 10.38 6.59
C LEU A 176 -9.19 11.08 6.06
N LEU A 177 -10.32 10.38 5.92
CA LEU A 177 -11.59 10.94 5.45
C LEU A 177 -12.08 12.11 6.32
N LYS A 178 -11.88 12.04 7.64
CA LYS A 178 -12.26 13.12 8.57
C LYS A 178 -11.43 14.38 8.40
N ASN A 179 -10.22 14.25 7.86
CA ASN A 179 -9.24 15.32 7.71
C ASN A 179 -9.15 15.86 6.27
N LEU A 180 -9.89 15.27 5.33
CA LEU A 180 -9.98 15.75 3.94
C LEU A 180 -11.22 16.61 3.72
N TYR A 181 -11.10 17.52 2.76
CA TYR A 181 -12.17 18.44 2.36
C TYR A 181 -12.44 18.35 0.85
N GLU A 182 -13.65 18.80 0.46
CA GLU A 182 -14.07 18.98 -0.94
C GLU A 182 -13.78 17.79 -1.87
N ALA A 183 -13.00 18.03 -2.92
CA ALA A 183 -12.74 17.03 -3.96
C ALA A 183 -12.00 15.81 -3.43
N ASP A 184 -10.99 15.99 -2.58
CA ASP A 184 -10.19 14.87 -2.03
C ASP A 184 -11.05 13.95 -1.17
N LYS A 185 -11.99 14.51 -0.40
CA LYS A 185 -12.93 13.73 0.40
C LYS A 185 -13.81 12.85 -0.47
N LYS A 186 -14.41 13.40 -1.54
CA LYS A 186 -15.23 12.63 -2.50
C LYS A 186 -14.45 11.52 -3.18
N ILE A 187 -13.19 11.77 -3.52
CA ILE A 187 -12.31 10.78 -4.13
C ILE A 187 -11.99 9.64 -3.15
N LEU A 188 -11.74 9.96 -1.87
CA LEU A 188 -11.52 8.92 -0.84
C LEU A 188 -12.82 8.14 -0.54
N GLU A 189 -13.98 8.77 -0.55
CA GLU A 189 -15.29 8.10 -0.41
C GLU A 189 -15.50 7.07 -1.53
N LEU A 190 -15.13 7.37 -2.78
CA LEU A 190 -15.16 6.41 -3.88
C LEU A 190 -14.23 5.20 -3.59
N CYS A 191 -13.03 5.44 -3.09
CA CYS A 191 -12.09 4.37 -2.70
C CYS A 191 -12.65 3.48 -1.58
N ILE A 192 -13.25 4.07 -0.55
CA ILE A 192 -13.85 3.35 0.58
C ILE A 192 -15.01 2.47 0.10
N ASN A 193 -15.86 3.03 -0.73
CA ASN A 193 -17.08 2.40 -1.23
C ASN A 193 -16.90 1.70 -2.59
N ARG A 194 -15.67 1.38 -2.99
CA ARG A 194 -15.34 0.87 -4.34
C ARG A 194 -16.13 -0.38 -4.76
N HIS A 195 -16.51 -1.24 -3.82
CA HIS A 195 -17.33 -2.42 -4.13
C HIS A 195 -18.71 -2.06 -4.70
N ASN A 196 -19.22 -0.85 -4.43
CA ASN A 196 -20.45 -0.36 -5.00
C ASN A 196 -20.33 -0.01 -6.49
N ILE A 197 -19.13 0.07 -7.05
CA ILE A 197 -18.88 0.35 -8.47
C ILE A 197 -19.57 -0.71 -9.37
N HIS A 198 -19.69 -1.94 -8.92
CA HIS A 198 -20.41 -2.98 -9.65
C HIS A 198 -21.90 -2.65 -9.89
N ASN A 199 -22.49 -1.83 -9.02
CA ASN A 199 -23.88 -1.38 -9.12
C ASN A 199 -24.06 -0.11 -9.97
N PHE A 200 -22.99 0.52 -10.45
CA PHE A 200 -23.06 1.74 -11.24
C PHE A 200 -23.70 1.47 -12.60
N ASP A 201 -24.57 2.38 -13.02
CA ASP A 201 -24.96 2.48 -14.42
C ASP A 201 -23.84 3.13 -15.28
N GLU A 202 -24.02 3.18 -16.60
CA GLU A 202 -23.00 3.74 -17.50
C GLU A 202 -22.72 5.22 -17.24
N THR A 203 -23.70 5.99 -16.81
CA THR A 203 -23.52 7.42 -16.48
C THR A 203 -22.68 7.58 -15.22
N GLN A 204 -23.01 6.86 -14.16
CA GLN A 204 -22.26 6.86 -12.89
C GLN A 204 -20.82 6.38 -13.10
N LEU A 205 -20.64 5.32 -13.90
CA LEU A 205 -19.31 4.81 -14.22
C LEU A 205 -18.47 5.84 -14.96
N LYS A 206 -19.04 6.50 -15.96
CA LYS A 206 -18.38 7.58 -16.71
C LYS A 206 -18.02 8.78 -15.82
N GLU A 207 -18.90 9.17 -14.90
CA GLU A 207 -18.67 10.25 -13.94
C GLU A 207 -17.53 9.90 -12.97
N ALA A 208 -17.45 8.64 -12.50
CA ALA A 208 -16.38 8.16 -11.64
C ALA A 208 -15.02 8.22 -12.34
N TYR A 209 -14.93 7.71 -13.58
CA TYR A 209 -13.71 7.83 -14.40
C TYR A 209 -13.31 9.28 -14.63
N ASN A 210 -14.26 10.13 -15.04
CA ASN A 210 -13.99 11.56 -15.28
C ASN A 210 -13.48 12.27 -14.02
N SER A 211 -14.08 11.97 -12.86
CA SER A 211 -13.67 12.55 -11.58
C SER A 211 -12.25 12.16 -11.20
N LEU A 212 -11.90 10.88 -11.36
CA LEU A 212 -10.56 10.37 -11.05
C LEU A 212 -9.50 10.87 -12.03
N ILE A 213 -9.78 10.83 -13.34
CA ILE A 213 -8.88 11.33 -14.37
C ILE A 213 -8.60 12.84 -14.15
N SER A 214 -9.65 13.63 -13.89
CA SER A 214 -9.51 15.05 -13.60
C SER A 214 -8.75 15.33 -12.31
N TRP A 215 -8.95 14.50 -11.27
CA TRP A 215 -8.23 14.60 -10.00
C TRP A 215 -6.74 14.30 -10.17
N CYS A 216 -6.39 13.20 -10.84
CA CYS A 216 -5.00 12.86 -11.16
C CYS A 216 -4.34 13.97 -12.02
N SER A 217 -5.04 14.48 -13.03
CA SER A 217 -4.55 15.56 -13.87
C SER A 217 -4.15 16.78 -13.05
N ARG A 218 -4.98 17.21 -12.09
CA ARG A 218 -4.64 18.32 -11.17
C ARG A 218 -3.39 18.05 -10.36
N LEU A 219 -3.23 16.83 -9.81
CA LEU A 219 -2.03 16.45 -9.04
C LEU A 219 -0.77 16.47 -9.89
N ILE A 220 -0.86 16.04 -11.16
CA ILE A 220 0.27 15.98 -12.08
C ILE A 220 0.68 17.38 -12.53
N THR A 221 -0.29 18.24 -12.83
CA THR A 221 -0.07 19.57 -13.45
C THR A 221 0.15 20.68 -12.44
N SER A 222 -0.14 20.47 -11.14
CA SER A 222 0.11 21.46 -10.10
C SER A 222 1.57 21.91 -10.10
N GLN A 223 1.81 23.21 -10.23
CA GLN A 223 3.16 23.80 -10.27
C GLN A 223 3.79 23.80 -8.88
N LYS A 224 5.14 23.94 -8.84
CA LYS A 224 5.97 23.88 -7.62
C LYS A 224 5.55 24.84 -6.49
N ASN A 225 4.72 25.85 -6.76
CA ASN A 225 4.40 26.95 -5.85
C ASN A 225 2.92 27.05 -5.44
N GLU A 226 2.02 26.20 -5.95
CA GLU A 226 0.66 26.11 -5.43
C GLU A 226 0.64 25.14 -4.26
N ALA A 227 0.18 25.60 -3.10
CA ALA A 227 -0.01 24.74 -1.93
C ALA A 227 -0.96 23.58 -2.31
N LEU A 228 -0.42 22.37 -2.26
CA LEU A 228 -1.14 21.12 -2.49
C LEU A 228 -2.25 20.93 -1.45
#